data_220a1564750808ab5dd9d8e8c239d9c1
#
_entry.id   220a1564750808ab5dd9d8e8c239d9c1
#
_cell.length_a   1.000
_cell.length_b   1.000
_cell.length_c   1.000
_cell.angle_alpha   90.00
_cell.angle_beta   90.00
_cell.angle_gamma   90.00
#
_symmetry.space_group_name_H-M   'P 1'
#
loop_
_entity.id
_entity.type
_entity.pdbx_description
1 polymer ?
#
loop_
_entity_poly.entity_id
_entity_poly.type
_entity_poly.pdbx_seq_one_letter_code
_entity_poly.pdbx_strand_id
1 'polypeptide(L)'
;MERFYESFDELPFSQKVAMENTSYLPKWYKVLTRFKFMTCMQYIAFDFETSGLPKGRKPLTPDTVGQYDTCRAVSLSAARFSNRGRLMDTFDAIIQPLDFEISQGSIDVHGITREHAMRDGRPFTEVFLDFVKFIGPRTRTFVAHNAPFDTSVLKSEMIRSGINLGLIEDFNFRCTLQMYKERFLKPIRLGVLYKEIFGEDFENAHNSLADCIACGRVYPYLLGHERKLKPIGVPKIIIGASSVASAVGIGFKKMPELVEELWKKYSPQTFEGQTKDDKALEVINSSEATKKILVEAEGFKSDSSTDVNQKIRALYHQIEHSKLEPKDMVVAKDHIRKTLFTNHGTRNEDKTADTDSANLVEDDTFYKYDVCTIEGTLYQIVGRVDRIQLNEDGTRTLVEIKNRANKLFGRVRDYENLQCQTYLQMLKDIQYCRLIEQYNDEKKAYLIEKDTEKWKNEVVPKLENFCEHFHSMLSESV
;
A
#
# COMPACT_ATOMS: atom_id res chain seq x y z
N MET A 1 -13.52 17.24 -40.28
CA MET A 1 -12.70 16.40 -39.39
C MET A 1 -11.65 15.60 -40.17
N GLU A 2 -11.94 15.12 -41.34
CA GLU A 2 -11.01 14.35 -42.22
C GLU A 2 -9.81 15.15 -42.73
N ARG A 3 -9.94 16.45 -42.99
CA ARG A 3 -8.85 17.30 -43.50
C ARG A 3 -7.70 17.57 -42.50
N PHE A 4 -7.84 17.28 -41.22
CA PHE A 4 -6.79 17.48 -40.21
C PHE A 4 -5.87 16.28 -40.02
N TYR A 5 -6.25 15.10 -40.53
CA TYR A 5 -5.40 13.92 -40.44
C TYR A 5 -4.40 13.83 -41.62
N GLU A 6 -4.78 14.28 -42.80
CA GLU A 6 -3.92 14.25 -43.99
C GLU A 6 -2.61 15.04 -43.80
N SER A 7 -2.66 16.18 -43.09
CA SER A 7 -1.48 17.05 -42.91
C SER A 7 -0.41 16.51 -41.94
N PHE A 8 -0.73 15.54 -41.08
CA PHE A 8 0.22 14.95 -40.12
C PHE A 8 0.99 13.77 -40.71
N ASP A 9 0.34 13.00 -41.56
CA ASP A 9 0.97 11.85 -42.23
C ASP A 9 1.95 12.26 -43.35
N GLU A 10 1.81 13.45 -43.89
CA GLU A 10 2.69 14.02 -44.92
C GLU A 10 4.02 14.61 -44.40
N LEU A 11 4.20 14.74 -43.07
CA LEU A 11 5.44 15.27 -42.50
C LEU A 11 6.55 14.22 -42.52
N PRO A 12 7.78 14.56 -42.98
CA PRO A 12 8.93 13.67 -42.88
C PRO A 12 9.19 13.24 -41.44
N PHE A 13 9.57 11.96 -41.23
CA PHE A 13 9.83 11.38 -39.93
C PHE A 13 10.77 12.20 -39.04
N SER A 14 11.82 12.80 -39.62
CA SER A 14 12.75 13.70 -38.95
C SER A 14 12.09 14.98 -38.39
N GLN A 15 11.02 15.46 -39.02
CA GLN A 15 10.26 16.62 -38.54
C GLN A 15 9.20 16.26 -37.52
N LYS A 16 8.71 14.99 -37.55
CA LYS A 16 7.79 14.43 -36.54
C LYS A 16 8.49 14.21 -35.19
N VAL A 17 9.78 13.87 -35.24
CA VAL A 17 10.60 13.57 -34.04
C VAL A 17 11.34 14.80 -33.52
N ALA A 18 11.67 15.77 -34.38
CA ALA A 18 12.39 17.01 -34.02
C ALA A 18 11.49 18.06 -33.35
N MET A 19 10.56 17.63 -32.48
CA MET A 19 9.75 18.55 -31.66
C MET A 19 10.49 19.03 -30.40
N GLU A 20 11.77 19.41 -30.55
CA GLU A 20 12.55 20.03 -29.46
C GLU A 20 12.07 21.45 -29.11
N ASN A 21 11.23 22.09 -29.95
CA ASN A 21 10.71 23.41 -29.69
C ASN A 21 9.17 23.42 -29.56
N THR A 22 8.69 23.83 -28.39
CA THR A 22 7.27 24.03 -28.06
C THR A 22 6.49 24.95 -29.05
N SER A 23 7.15 25.63 -29.97
CA SER A 23 6.54 26.46 -31.00
C SER A 23 5.89 25.69 -32.14
N TYR A 24 6.16 24.38 -32.29
CA TYR A 24 5.68 23.55 -33.40
C TYR A 24 4.56 22.54 -32.98
N LEU A 25 4.02 22.66 -31.78
CA LEU A 25 2.83 21.88 -31.44
C LEU A 25 1.69 22.28 -32.40
N PRO A 26 1.02 21.31 -33.04
CA PRO A 26 -0.11 21.59 -33.94
C PRO A 26 -1.11 22.52 -33.29
N LYS A 27 -1.68 23.47 -34.04
CA LYS A 27 -2.65 24.47 -33.49
C LYS A 27 -3.82 23.83 -32.70
N TRP A 28 -4.21 22.59 -33.03
CA TRP A 28 -5.25 21.88 -32.31
C TRP A 28 -4.84 21.51 -30.87
N TYR A 29 -3.55 21.30 -30.59
CA TYR A 29 -3.08 21.06 -29.21
C TYR A 29 -3.20 22.32 -28.33
N LYS A 30 -3.00 23.51 -28.88
CA LYS A 30 -3.20 24.81 -28.19
C LYS A 30 -4.69 25.15 -27.99
N VAL A 31 -5.59 24.61 -28.80
CA VAL A 31 -7.04 24.82 -28.70
C VAL A 31 -7.64 23.99 -27.56
N LEU A 32 -7.01 22.87 -27.16
CA LEU A 32 -7.48 21.97 -26.12
C LEU A 32 -7.49 22.59 -24.71
N THR A 33 -6.68 23.62 -24.45
CA THR A 33 -6.63 24.30 -23.15
C THR A 33 -7.81 25.25 -22.90
N ARG A 34 -8.71 25.47 -23.88
CA ARG A 34 -9.81 26.43 -23.77
C ARG A 34 -11.21 25.86 -23.71
N PHE A 35 -11.43 24.55 -23.92
CA PHE A 35 -12.76 23.98 -23.90
C PHE A 35 -13.04 23.21 -22.59
N LYS A 36 -13.55 23.91 -21.59
CA LYS A 36 -14.35 23.33 -20.50
C LYS A 36 -15.71 22.94 -21.07
N PHE A 37 -15.88 21.71 -21.57
CA PHE A 37 -17.19 21.23 -21.97
C PHE A 37 -17.51 19.84 -21.42
N MET A 38 -18.75 19.69 -21.00
CA MET A 38 -19.44 18.47 -20.55
C MET A 38 -19.09 17.28 -21.45
N THR A 39 -18.36 16.31 -20.92
CA THR A 39 -17.67 15.32 -21.70
C THR A 39 -18.16 13.93 -21.34
N CYS A 40 -18.37 13.10 -22.35
CA CYS A 40 -18.16 11.67 -22.20
C CYS A 40 -16.74 11.44 -21.68
N MET A 41 -16.57 11.32 -20.36
CA MET A 41 -15.26 11.04 -19.78
C MET A 41 -14.84 9.64 -20.19
N GLN A 42 -13.86 9.55 -21.07
CA GLN A 42 -13.20 8.32 -21.45
C GLN A 42 -11.92 8.19 -20.63
N TYR A 43 -11.45 6.96 -20.42
CA TYR A 43 -10.14 6.69 -19.85
C TYR A 43 -9.44 5.61 -20.67
N ILE A 44 -8.11 5.56 -20.54
CA ILE A 44 -7.26 4.57 -21.18
C ILE A 44 -6.56 3.78 -20.10
N ALA A 45 -6.74 2.46 -20.09
CA ALA A 45 -5.86 1.56 -19.38
C ALA A 45 -4.63 1.29 -20.25
N PHE A 46 -3.42 1.28 -19.67
CA PHE A 46 -2.19 1.03 -20.37
C PHE A 46 -1.23 0.19 -19.53
N ASP A 47 -0.35 -0.53 -20.19
CA ASP A 47 0.59 -1.45 -19.57
C ASP A 47 1.82 -1.66 -20.44
N PHE A 48 2.97 -1.90 -19.82
CA PHE A 48 4.23 -2.17 -20.47
C PHE A 48 4.77 -3.54 -20.07
N GLU A 49 5.16 -4.36 -21.05
CA GLU A 49 6.13 -5.41 -20.77
C GLU A 49 7.54 -4.85 -20.88
N THR A 50 8.43 -5.33 -20.02
CA THR A 50 9.78 -4.78 -19.91
C THR A 50 10.88 -5.82 -19.94
N SER A 51 12.09 -5.41 -20.33
CA SER A 51 13.27 -6.29 -20.41
C SER A 51 13.77 -6.78 -19.04
N GLY A 52 13.26 -6.23 -17.95
CA GLY A 52 13.64 -6.53 -16.57
C GLY A 52 13.14 -5.46 -15.60
N LEU A 53 13.74 -5.37 -14.42
CA LEU A 53 13.36 -4.41 -13.38
C LEU A 53 14.38 -3.26 -13.27
N PRO A 54 13.95 -2.05 -12.83
CA PRO A 54 14.85 -0.92 -12.66
C PRO A 54 15.81 -1.14 -11.49
N LYS A 55 17.04 -0.61 -11.60
CA LYS A 55 18.07 -0.68 -10.54
C LYS A 55 17.91 0.39 -9.45
N GLY A 56 16.99 1.32 -9.61
CA GLY A 56 16.78 2.42 -8.67
C GLY A 56 15.37 2.99 -8.72
N ARG A 57 15.10 3.92 -7.79
CA ARG A 57 13.78 4.59 -7.63
C ARG A 57 13.93 6.11 -7.51
N LYS A 58 15.03 6.67 -8.00
CA LYS A 58 15.22 8.13 -8.00
C LYS A 58 14.26 8.78 -9.01
N PRO A 59 13.85 10.04 -8.81
CA PRO A 59 13.10 10.79 -9.82
C PRO A 59 13.80 10.71 -11.17
N LEU A 60 13.01 10.51 -12.24
CA LEU A 60 13.54 10.36 -13.60
C LEU A 60 13.91 11.73 -14.19
N THR A 61 15.17 11.84 -14.53
CA THR A 61 15.77 12.97 -15.25
C THR A 61 16.75 12.40 -16.29
N PRO A 62 17.25 13.19 -17.24
CA PRO A 62 18.33 12.74 -18.14
C PRO A 62 19.54 12.15 -17.40
N ASP A 63 19.90 12.70 -16.22
CA ASP A 63 21.04 12.22 -15.43
C ASP A 63 20.76 10.91 -14.67
N THR A 64 19.49 10.61 -14.38
CA THR A 64 19.10 9.46 -13.59
C THR A 64 18.43 8.35 -14.41
N VAL A 65 18.20 8.55 -15.70
CA VAL A 65 17.53 7.57 -16.57
C VAL A 65 18.25 6.22 -16.65
N GLY A 66 19.56 6.21 -16.45
CA GLY A 66 20.38 4.99 -16.43
C GLY A 66 19.93 3.93 -15.40
N GLN A 67 19.16 4.31 -14.36
CA GLN A 67 18.56 3.34 -13.44
C GLN A 67 17.55 2.40 -14.13
N TYR A 68 17.05 2.76 -15.32
CA TYR A 68 16.15 1.98 -16.16
C TYR A 68 16.86 1.26 -17.33
N ASP A 69 18.20 1.18 -17.36
CA ASP A 69 18.93 0.45 -18.42
C ASP A 69 18.57 -1.04 -18.50
N THR A 70 18.19 -1.62 -17.36
CA THR A 70 17.72 -3.01 -17.27
C THR A 70 16.20 -3.15 -17.30
N CYS A 71 15.47 -2.05 -17.48
CA CYS A 71 14.00 -2.03 -17.48
C CYS A 71 13.52 -1.20 -18.68
N ARG A 72 13.77 -1.71 -19.89
CA ARG A 72 13.42 -1.08 -21.16
C ARG A 72 12.08 -1.62 -21.64
N ALA A 73 11.29 -0.79 -22.31
CA ALA A 73 10.00 -1.19 -22.86
C ALA A 73 10.17 -2.21 -23.99
N VAL A 74 9.47 -3.34 -23.89
CA VAL A 74 9.41 -4.43 -24.88
C VAL A 74 8.07 -4.43 -25.62
N SER A 75 6.99 -4.06 -24.95
CA SER A 75 5.68 -3.79 -25.57
C SER A 75 4.98 -2.63 -24.87
N LEU A 76 4.06 -2.01 -25.59
CA LEU A 76 3.10 -1.04 -25.05
C LEU A 76 1.71 -1.42 -25.54
N SER A 77 0.83 -1.69 -24.60
CA SER A 77 -0.59 -1.94 -24.89
C SER A 77 -1.46 -0.90 -24.21
N ALA A 78 -2.62 -0.65 -24.80
CA ALA A 78 -3.62 0.23 -24.22
C ALA A 78 -5.03 -0.18 -24.63
N ALA A 79 -5.99 0.08 -23.75
CA ALA A 79 -7.40 -0.17 -23.97
C ALA A 79 -8.22 1.07 -23.58
N ARG A 80 -9.02 1.58 -24.50
CA ARG A 80 -9.90 2.73 -24.30
C ARG A 80 -11.25 2.30 -23.80
N PHE A 81 -11.73 2.96 -22.77
CA PHE A 81 -13.01 2.70 -22.14
C PHE A 81 -13.89 3.94 -22.10
N SER A 82 -15.21 3.72 -22.19
CA SER A 82 -16.18 4.73 -21.81
C SER A 82 -16.16 4.95 -20.28
N ASN A 83 -16.74 6.05 -19.81
CA ASN A 83 -16.91 6.32 -18.37
C ASN A 83 -17.69 5.23 -17.61
N ARG A 84 -18.39 4.35 -18.32
CA ARG A 84 -19.15 3.21 -17.76
C ARG A 84 -18.40 1.88 -17.84
N GLY A 85 -17.11 1.88 -18.14
CA GLY A 85 -16.30 0.66 -18.20
C GLY A 85 -16.50 -0.20 -19.45
N ARG A 86 -17.18 0.31 -20.49
CA ARG A 86 -17.32 -0.42 -21.76
C ARG A 86 -16.05 -0.23 -22.58
N LEU A 87 -15.42 -1.32 -22.98
CA LEU A 87 -14.30 -1.33 -23.93
C LEU A 87 -14.75 -0.74 -25.27
N MET A 88 -13.98 0.19 -25.81
CA MET A 88 -14.29 0.92 -27.04
C MET A 88 -13.28 0.66 -28.14
N ASP A 89 -11.98 0.56 -27.78
CA ASP A 89 -10.88 0.44 -28.74
C ASP A 89 -9.65 -0.10 -28.04
N THR A 90 -8.71 -0.69 -28.79
CA THR A 90 -7.45 -1.24 -28.25
C THR A 90 -6.26 -0.82 -29.10
N PHE A 91 -5.12 -0.73 -28.46
CA PHE A 91 -3.82 -0.49 -29.05
C PHE A 91 -2.85 -1.54 -28.49
N ASP A 92 -2.08 -2.15 -29.37
CA ASP A 92 -1.08 -3.16 -28.99
C ASP A 92 0.11 -3.08 -29.94
N ALA A 93 1.32 -2.94 -29.37
CA ALA A 93 2.53 -2.79 -30.16
C ALA A 93 3.74 -3.37 -29.45
N ILE A 94 4.53 -4.13 -30.19
CA ILE A 94 5.84 -4.62 -29.79
C ILE A 94 6.90 -3.57 -30.11
N ILE A 95 7.88 -3.41 -29.23
CA ILE A 95 8.96 -2.42 -29.35
C ILE A 95 10.27 -3.17 -29.64
N GLN A 96 11.00 -2.71 -30.67
CA GLN A 96 12.29 -3.29 -31.03
C GLN A 96 13.35 -3.00 -29.96
N PRO A 97 14.03 -4.02 -29.43
CA PRO A 97 15.14 -3.86 -28.49
C PRO A 97 16.46 -3.54 -29.23
N LEU A 98 16.57 -2.34 -29.81
CA LEU A 98 17.68 -1.95 -30.66
C LEU A 98 19.02 -1.90 -29.92
N ASP A 99 19.01 -1.48 -28.66
CA ASP A 99 20.19 -1.17 -27.85
C ASP A 99 20.18 -1.87 -26.46
N PHE A 100 19.35 -2.91 -26.27
CA PHE A 100 19.27 -3.65 -25.03
C PHE A 100 18.90 -5.12 -25.23
N GLU A 101 19.16 -5.92 -24.21
CA GLU A 101 18.79 -7.33 -24.16
C GLU A 101 17.53 -7.52 -23.30
N ILE A 102 16.73 -8.54 -23.60
CA ILE A 102 15.58 -8.95 -22.80
C ILE A 102 16.03 -10.09 -21.88
N SER A 103 15.86 -9.93 -20.57
CA SER A 103 16.26 -10.97 -19.62
C SER A 103 15.42 -12.24 -19.77
N GLN A 104 16.01 -13.40 -19.54
CA GLN A 104 15.26 -14.67 -19.60
C GLN A 104 14.07 -14.66 -18.65
N GLY A 105 14.23 -14.12 -17.43
CA GLY A 105 13.13 -14.03 -16.48
C GLY A 105 11.95 -13.16 -16.96
N SER A 106 12.21 -12.15 -17.79
CA SER A 106 11.14 -11.36 -18.43
C SER A 106 10.48 -12.15 -19.57
N ILE A 107 11.28 -12.83 -20.38
CA ILE A 107 10.76 -13.71 -21.47
C ILE A 107 9.85 -14.80 -20.87
N ASP A 108 10.24 -15.40 -19.75
CA ASP A 108 9.45 -16.43 -19.07
C ASP A 108 8.09 -15.90 -18.58
N VAL A 109 7.97 -14.58 -18.36
CA VAL A 109 6.73 -13.92 -17.90
C VAL A 109 5.85 -13.54 -19.08
N HIS A 110 6.36 -12.77 -20.05
CA HIS A 110 5.54 -12.20 -21.13
C HIS A 110 5.68 -12.92 -22.49
N GLY A 111 6.62 -13.85 -22.62
CA GLY A 111 6.80 -14.67 -23.83
C GLY A 111 7.44 -13.95 -25.03
N ILE A 112 7.80 -12.68 -24.94
CA ILE A 112 8.37 -11.91 -26.06
C ILE A 112 9.89 -12.08 -26.05
N THR A 113 10.41 -12.86 -27.00
CA THR A 113 11.86 -13.04 -27.19
C THR A 113 12.44 -11.86 -27.97
N ARG A 114 13.78 -11.71 -27.90
CA ARG A 114 14.47 -10.68 -28.68
C ARG A 114 14.23 -10.85 -30.19
N GLU A 115 14.29 -12.07 -30.70
CA GLU A 115 14.06 -12.39 -32.12
C GLU A 115 12.64 -12.01 -32.53
N HIS A 116 11.65 -12.30 -31.69
CA HIS A 116 10.26 -11.92 -31.92
C HIS A 116 10.13 -10.39 -31.95
N ALA A 117 10.67 -9.68 -30.95
CA ALA A 117 10.59 -8.23 -30.86
C ALA A 117 11.35 -7.52 -32.00
N MET A 118 12.46 -8.08 -32.48
CA MET A 118 13.19 -7.53 -33.62
C MET A 118 12.46 -7.74 -34.96
N ARG A 119 11.73 -8.85 -35.11
CA ARG A 119 11.00 -9.18 -36.35
C ARG A 119 9.70 -8.38 -36.47
N ASP A 120 8.90 -8.35 -35.40
CA ASP A 120 7.52 -7.86 -35.42
C ASP A 120 7.35 -6.51 -34.73
N GLY A 121 8.35 -6.06 -33.99
CA GLY A 121 8.35 -4.78 -33.31
C GLY A 121 8.76 -3.60 -34.18
N ARG A 122 8.56 -2.40 -33.61
CA ARG A 122 8.95 -1.12 -34.22
C ARG A 122 9.75 -0.29 -33.21
N PRO A 123 10.57 0.68 -33.65
CA PRO A 123 11.23 1.62 -32.75
C PRO A 123 10.23 2.30 -31.79
N PHE A 124 10.63 2.51 -30.53
CA PHE A 124 9.77 3.14 -29.54
C PHE A 124 9.17 4.46 -30.01
N THR A 125 9.91 5.28 -30.73
CA THR A 125 9.44 6.56 -31.26
C THR A 125 8.25 6.43 -32.21
N GLU A 126 8.21 5.40 -33.03
CA GLU A 126 7.08 5.14 -33.92
C GLU A 126 5.87 4.63 -33.14
N VAL A 127 6.11 3.66 -32.23
CA VAL A 127 5.06 3.13 -31.36
C VAL A 127 4.45 4.25 -30.53
N PHE A 128 5.27 5.16 -29.98
CA PHE A 128 4.80 6.27 -29.19
C PHE A 128 3.95 7.26 -30.02
N LEU A 129 4.34 7.56 -31.27
CA LEU A 129 3.52 8.39 -32.16
C LEU A 129 2.15 7.80 -32.43
N ASP A 130 2.08 6.49 -32.67
CA ASP A 130 0.80 5.80 -32.87
C ASP A 130 -0.02 5.73 -31.57
N PHE A 131 0.66 5.57 -30.44
CA PHE A 131 0.00 5.65 -29.13
C PHE A 131 -0.60 7.05 -28.88
N VAL A 132 0.10 8.13 -29.23
CA VAL A 132 -0.44 9.49 -29.14
C VAL A 132 -1.65 9.68 -30.06
N LYS A 133 -1.64 9.14 -31.28
CA LYS A 133 -2.81 9.10 -32.17
C LYS A 133 -3.97 8.34 -31.54
N PHE A 134 -3.67 7.16 -30.99
CA PHE A 134 -4.67 6.35 -30.26
C PHE A 134 -5.28 7.12 -29.09
N ILE A 135 -4.49 7.81 -28.25
CA ILE A 135 -4.98 8.64 -27.14
C ILE A 135 -6.00 9.68 -27.61
N GLY A 136 -5.71 10.32 -28.73
CA GLY A 136 -6.54 11.37 -29.27
C GLY A 136 -6.66 12.62 -28.37
N PRO A 137 -7.38 13.63 -28.80
CA PRO A 137 -7.35 14.96 -28.16
C PRO A 137 -8.17 15.07 -26.86
N ARG A 138 -9.02 14.11 -26.56
CA ARG A 138 -10.03 14.23 -25.48
C ARG A 138 -9.72 13.44 -24.21
N THR A 139 -8.89 12.40 -24.28
CA THR A 139 -8.60 11.53 -23.15
C THR A 139 -7.42 12.08 -22.35
N ARG A 140 -7.62 12.21 -21.03
CA ARG A 140 -6.57 12.70 -20.11
C ARG A 140 -6.39 11.78 -18.91
N THR A 141 -7.28 10.80 -18.69
CA THR A 141 -7.19 9.85 -17.59
C THR A 141 -6.59 8.54 -18.09
N PHE A 142 -5.47 8.18 -17.48
CA PHE A 142 -4.71 6.96 -17.74
C PHE A 142 -4.71 6.09 -16.50
N VAL A 143 -4.92 4.80 -16.69
CA VAL A 143 -5.09 3.84 -15.61
C VAL A 143 -4.11 2.69 -15.80
N ALA A 144 -3.40 2.29 -14.75
CA ALA A 144 -2.58 1.08 -14.75
C ALA A 144 -2.63 0.37 -13.40
N HIS A 145 -2.28 -0.91 -13.37
CA HIS A 145 -2.14 -1.65 -12.12
C HIS A 145 -0.70 -1.57 -11.63
N ASN A 146 -0.39 -0.68 -10.71
CA ASN A 146 0.94 -0.18 -10.33
C ASN A 146 1.43 0.95 -11.26
N ALA A 147 0.55 1.89 -11.60
CA ALA A 147 0.80 3.01 -12.50
C ALA A 147 2.13 3.76 -12.31
N PRO A 148 2.73 3.90 -11.10
CA PRO A 148 4.06 4.48 -10.95
C PRO A 148 5.15 3.74 -11.73
N PHE A 149 5.04 2.41 -11.89
CA PHE A 149 5.98 1.62 -12.69
C PHE A 149 5.85 1.96 -14.17
N ASP A 150 4.66 1.78 -14.75
CA ASP A 150 4.41 2.01 -16.18
C ASP A 150 4.67 3.46 -16.59
N THR A 151 4.28 4.41 -15.75
CA THR A 151 4.57 5.84 -15.97
C THR A 151 6.08 6.11 -15.98
N SER A 152 6.84 5.42 -15.15
CA SER A 152 8.29 5.58 -15.11
C SER A 152 8.96 4.94 -16.31
N VAL A 153 8.47 3.78 -16.78
CA VAL A 153 8.94 3.16 -18.03
C VAL A 153 8.67 4.10 -19.20
N LEU A 154 7.45 4.61 -19.33
CA LEU A 154 7.08 5.58 -20.36
C LEU A 154 8.01 6.80 -20.36
N LYS A 155 8.22 7.43 -19.21
CA LYS A 155 9.09 8.59 -19.07
C LYS A 155 10.55 8.27 -19.39
N SER A 156 11.05 7.09 -19.00
CA SER A 156 12.42 6.70 -19.29
C SER A 156 12.68 6.53 -20.78
N GLU A 157 11.74 5.91 -21.51
CA GLU A 157 11.85 5.76 -22.96
C GLU A 157 11.68 7.10 -23.70
N MET A 158 10.79 7.99 -23.22
CA MET A 158 10.66 9.35 -23.76
C MET A 158 11.97 10.13 -23.62
N ILE A 159 12.61 10.11 -22.44
CA ILE A 159 13.90 10.78 -22.20
C ILE A 159 14.97 10.24 -23.16
N ARG A 160 15.09 8.91 -23.30
CA ARG A 160 16.06 8.27 -24.19
C ARG A 160 15.85 8.61 -25.66
N SER A 161 14.60 8.78 -26.03
CA SER A 161 14.19 9.13 -27.39
C SER A 161 14.19 10.64 -27.67
N GLY A 162 14.61 11.49 -26.72
CA GLY A 162 14.56 12.96 -26.87
C GLY A 162 13.14 13.52 -26.93
N ILE A 163 12.14 12.78 -26.47
CA ILE A 163 10.73 13.20 -26.47
C ILE A 163 10.44 14.05 -25.23
N ASN A 164 9.85 15.23 -25.45
CA ASN A 164 9.57 16.16 -24.37
C ASN A 164 8.50 15.58 -23.39
N LEU A 165 8.84 15.48 -22.09
CA LEU A 165 7.93 15.03 -21.05
C LEU A 165 6.70 15.94 -20.87
N GLY A 166 6.75 17.20 -21.31
CA GLY A 166 5.60 18.11 -21.30
C GLY A 166 4.40 17.59 -22.11
N LEU A 167 4.60 16.62 -23.02
CA LEU A 167 3.49 15.99 -23.76
C LEU A 167 2.54 15.18 -22.88
N ILE A 168 3.00 14.73 -21.72
CA ILE A 168 2.22 13.92 -20.78
C ILE A 168 1.99 14.63 -19.43
N GLU A 169 2.38 15.90 -19.30
CA GLU A 169 2.25 16.68 -18.06
C GLU A 169 0.79 16.83 -17.62
N ASP A 170 -0.12 17.01 -18.57
CA ASP A 170 -1.57 17.12 -18.31
C ASP A 170 -2.27 15.76 -18.12
N PHE A 171 -1.54 14.65 -18.14
CA PHE A 171 -2.14 13.33 -17.98
C PHE A 171 -2.39 13.01 -16.51
N ASN A 172 -3.60 12.58 -16.21
CA ASN A 172 -4.00 12.14 -14.89
C ASN A 172 -3.81 10.62 -14.77
N PHE A 173 -2.68 10.21 -14.21
CA PHE A 173 -2.36 8.80 -13.99
C PHE A 173 -3.04 8.29 -12.71
N ARG A 174 -3.84 7.24 -12.85
CA ARG A 174 -4.58 6.59 -11.77
C ARG A 174 -4.06 5.16 -11.59
N CYS A 175 -3.83 4.77 -10.34
CA CYS A 175 -3.27 3.46 -10.00
C CYS A 175 -4.32 2.59 -9.32
N THR A 176 -4.79 1.53 -10.00
CA THR A 176 -5.80 0.61 -9.43
C THR A 176 -5.27 -0.14 -8.21
N LEU A 177 -3.97 -0.47 -8.16
CA LEU A 177 -3.33 -1.05 -6.97
C LEU A 177 -3.37 -0.09 -5.78
N GLN A 178 -3.06 1.19 -6.00
CA GLN A 178 -3.09 2.19 -4.94
C GLN A 178 -4.53 2.46 -4.48
N MET A 179 -5.50 2.59 -5.40
CA MET A 179 -6.92 2.76 -5.07
C MET A 179 -7.44 1.58 -4.25
N TYR A 180 -7.08 0.36 -4.61
CA TYR A 180 -7.43 -0.82 -3.83
C TYR A 180 -6.76 -0.81 -2.46
N LYS A 181 -5.45 -0.49 -2.40
CA LYS A 181 -4.70 -0.40 -1.15
C LYS A 181 -5.27 0.67 -0.21
N GLU A 182 -5.67 1.81 -0.72
CA GLU A 182 -6.33 2.87 0.06
C GLU A 182 -7.66 2.42 0.65
N ARG A 183 -8.43 1.63 -0.11
CA ARG A 183 -9.73 1.14 0.33
C ARG A 183 -9.67 -0.09 1.22
N PHE A 184 -8.75 -1.02 0.95
CA PHE A 184 -8.69 -2.34 1.60
C PHE A 184 -7.41 -2.59 2.39
N LEU A 185 -6.49 -1.62 2.44
CA LEU A 185 -5.26 -1.58 3.27
C LEU A 185 -4.23 -2.69 2.98
N LYS A 186 -4.40 -3.41 1.91
CA LYS A 186 -3.47 -4.46 1.45
C LYS A 186 -3.24 -4.32 -0.05
N PRO A 187 -2.04 -4.66 -0.55
CA PRO A 187 -1.84 -4.78 -1.99
C PRO A 187 -2.62 -5.99 -2.53
N ILE A 188 -2.92 -5.95 -3.82
CA ILE A 188 -3.58 -7.06 -4.52
C ILE A 188 -2.95 -7.21 -5.91
N ARG A 189 -2.87 -8.43 -6.43
CA ARG A 189 -2.50 -8.68 -7.82
C ARG A 189 -3.71 -8.46 -8.72
N LEU A 190 -3.49 -7.98 -9.95
CA LEU A 190 -4.57 -7.67 -10.89
C LEU A 190 -5.50 -8.86 -11.14
N GLY A 191 -4.95 -10.05 -11.35
CA GLY A 191 -5.75 -11.27 -11.58
C GLY A 191 -6.64 -11.61 -10.37
N VAL A 192 -6.11 -11.47 -9.15
CA VAL A 192 -6.91 -11.69 -7.92
C VAL A 192 -8.01 -10.64 -7.79
N LEU A 193 -7.70 -9.37 -8.06
CA LEU A 193 -8.67 -8.29 -8.04
C LEU A 193 -9.78 -8.53 -9.08
N TYR A 194 -9.40 -8.91 -10.31
CA TYR A 194 -10.35 -9.21 -11.37
C TYR A 194 -11.30 -10.35 -10.98
N LYS A 195 -10.73 -11.47 -10.48
CA LYS A 195 -11.50 -12.61 -10.00
C LYS A 195 -12.42 -12.27 -8.83
N GLU A 196 -11.94 -11.47 -7.89
CA GLU A 196 -12.79 -10.97 -6.79
C GLU A 196 -13.97 -10.17 -7.33
N ILE A 197 -13.81 -9.40 -8.41
CA ILE A 197 -14.84 -8.55 -9.00
C ILE A 197 -15.82 -9.33 -9.88
N PHE A 198 -15.32 -10.12 -10.77
CA PHE A 198 -16.14 -10.71 -11.82
C PHE A 198 -16.48 -12.17 -11.57
N GLY A 199 -15.84 -12.82 -10.55
CA GLY A 199 -16.05 -14.22 -10.22
C GLY A 199 -15.35 -15.20 -11.18
N GLU A 200 -14.58 -14.70 -12.12
CA GLU A 200 -13.87 -15.47 -13.15
C GLU A 200 -12.43 -14.98 -13.28
N ASP A 201 -11.53 -15.85 -13.73
CA ASP A 201 -10.19 -15.45 -14.12
C ASP A 201 -10.25 -14.82 -15.52
N PHE A 202 -9.34 -13.87 -15.83
CA PHE A 202 -9.19 -13.42 -17.22
C PHE A 202 -8.09 -14.21 -17.91
N GLU A 203 -8.31 -14.48 -19.19
CA GLU A 203 -7.39 -15.26 -20.02
C GLU A 203 -6.14 -14.44 -20.35
N ASN A 204 -5.02 -15.14 -20.57
CA ASN A 204 -3.73 -14.56 -20.99
C ASN A 204 -3.18 -13.50 -20.03
N ALA A 205 -3.27 -13.71 -18.72
CA ALA A 205 -2.54 -12.91 -17.74
C ALA A 205 -1.05 -12.88 -18.10
N HIS A 206 -0.39 -11.70 -17.92
CA HIS A 206 0.96 -11.39 -18.40
C HIS A 206 1.08 -11.18 -19.92
N ASN A 207 -0.02 -10.94 -20.60
CA ASN A 207 -0.06 -10.27 -21.88
C ASN A 207 -0.53 -8.83 -21.63
N SER A 208 0.26 -7.84 -22.01
CA SER A 208 0.01 -6.43 -21.66
C SER A 208 -1.37 -5.94 -22.14
N LEU A 209 -1.90 -6.42 -23.27
CA LEU A 209 -3.25 -6.04 -23.72
C LEU A 209 -4.34 -6.67 -22.84
N ALA A 210 -4.20 -7.93 -22.45
CA ALA A 210 -5.13 -8.59 -21.55
C ALA A 210 -5.13 -7.90 -20.16
N ASP A 211 -3.96 -7.53 -19.66
CA ASP A 211 -3.79 -6.80 -18.40
C ASP A 211 -4.39 -5.39 -18.49
N CYS A 212 -4.25 -4.66 -19.61
CA CYS A 212 -4.95 -3.41 -19.89
C CYS A 212 -6.47 -3.57 -19.84
N ILE A 213 -7.01 -4.61 -20.49
CA ILE A 213 -8.46 -4.83 -20.50
C ILE A 213 -8.96 -5.16 -19.10
N ALA A 214 -8.26 -6.03 -18.38
CA ALA A 214 -8.60 -6.37 -17.00
C ALA A 214 -8.52 -5.14 -16.08
N CYS A 215 -7.45 -4.36 -16.16
CA CYS A 215 -7.25 -3.13 -15.40
C CYS A 215 -8.34 -2.09 -15.70
N GLY A 216 -8.68 -1.90 -16.97
CA GLY A 216 -9.74 -0.97 -17.37
C GLY A 216 -11.11 -1.42 -16.88
N ARG A 217 -11.41 -2.71 -16.89
CA ARG A 217 -12.69 -3.25 -16.36
C ARG A 217 -12.81 -3.09 -14.85
N VAL A 218 -11.73 -3.22 -14.06
CA VAL A 218 -11.77 -3.07 -12.60
C VAL A 218 -11.82 -1.60 -12.13
N TYR A 219 -11.36 -0.65 -12.95
CA TYR A 219 -11.26 0.76 -12.57
C TYR A 219 -12.57 1.41 -12.17
N PRO A 220 -13.71 1.29 -12.92
CA PRO A 220 -14.99 1.85 -12.53
C PRO A 220 -15.51 1.34 -11.18
N TYR A 221 -15.17 0.10 -10.86
CA TYR A 221 -15.47 -0.53 -9.58
C TYR A 221 -14.82 0.18 -8.42
N LEU A 222 -13.51 0.44 -8.57
CA LEU A 222 -12.75 1.14 -7.56
C LEU A 222 -13.19 2.60 -7.41
N LEU A 223 -13.79 3.19 -8.45
CA LEU A 223 -14.42 4.51 -8.39
C LEU A 223 -15.83 4.51 -7.75
N GLY A 224 -16.41 3.35 -7.50
CA GLY A 224 -17.78 3.25 -6.95
C GLY A 224 -18.90 3.61 -7.93
N HIS A 225 -18.64 3.65 -9.23
CA HIS A 225 -19.63 4.03 -10.24
C HIS A 225 -20.63 2.92 -10.61
N GLU A 226 -20.36 1.68 -10.24
CA GLU A 226 -21.27 0.56 -10.53
C GLU A 226 -22.08 0.13 -9.30
N ARG A 227 -23.24 0.73 -9.13
CA ARG A 227 -24.20 0.41 -8.06
C ARG A 227 -24.89 -0.97 -8.20
N LYS A 228 -24.60 -1.79 -9.20
CA LYS A 228 -25.32 -3.04 -9.51
C LYS A 228 -24.52 -4.33 -9.50
N LEU A 229 -23.21 -4.26 -9.34
CA LEU A 229 -22.44 -5.48 -9.15
C LEU A 229 -22.27 -5.67 -7.65
N LYS A 230 -22.51 -6.90 -7.17
CA LYS A 230 -22.39 -7.23 -5.74
C LYS A 230 -21.09 -6.66 -5.21
N PRO A 231 -21.08 -5.95 -4.07
CA PRO A 231 -19.85 -5.44 -3.51
C PRO A 231 -18.91 -6.62 -3.31
N ILE A 232 -17.71 -6.48 -3.84
CA ILE A 232 -16.68 -7.47 -3.67
C ILE A 232 -16.19 -7.35 -2.25
N GLY A 233 -16.64 -8.27 -1.46
CA GLY A 233 -16.51 -8.21 -0.03
C GLY A 233 -17.34 -7.09 0.58
N VAL A 234 -18.06 -7.38 1.60
CA VAL A 234 -18.71 -6.44 2.50
C VAL A 234 -17.66 -5.37 2.86
N PRO A 235 -17.95 -4.06 2.76
CA PRO A 235 -17.06 -3.03 3.27
C PRO A 235 -16.57 -3.44 4.65
N LYS A 236 -15.24 -3.37 4.87
CA LYS A 236 -14.66 -3.89 6.10
C LYS A 236 -13.95 -2.80 6.88
N ILE A 237 -14.30 -2.72 8.14
CA ILE A 237 -13.52 -1.96 9.12
C ILE A 237 -12.74 -2.95 9.96
N ILE A 238 -11.41 -2.86 9.87
CA ILE A 238 -10.50 -3.78 10.55
C ILE A 238 -10.00 -3.12 11.83
N ILE A 239 -10.19 -3.82 12.93
CA ILE A 239 -9.64 -3.50 14.25
C ILE A 239 -8.48 -4.45 14.48
N GLY A 240 -7.28 -3.95 14.76
CA GLY A 240 -6.14 -4.81 15.11
C GLY A 240 -6.40 -5.57 16.41
N ALA A 241 -5.97 -6.83 16.52
CA ALA A 241 -6.13 -7.64 17.73
C ALA A 241 -5.55 -6.94 18.97
N SER A 242 -4.41 -6.27 18.85
CA SER A 242 -3.81 -5.45 19.92
C SER A 242 -4.63 -4.21 20.30
N SER A 243 -5.56 -3.77 19.45
CA SER A 243 -6.43 -2.60 19.68
C SER A 243 -7.78 -2.96 20.33
N VAL A 244 -8.11 -4.25 20.44
CA VAL A 244 -9.37 -4.72 21.03
C VAL A 244 -9.54 -4.20 22.46
N ALA A 245 -8.47 -4.23 23.26
CA ALA A 245 -8.49 -3.69 24.62
C ALA A 245 -8.86 -2.18 24.65
N SER A 246 -8.41 -1.41 23.68
CA SER A 246 -8.74 0.01 23.55
C SER A 246 -10.21 0.21 23.15
N ALA A 247 -10.71 -0.62 22.22
CA ALA A 247 -12.10 -0.58 21.78
C ALA A 247 -13.09 -0.87 22.91
N VAL A 248 -12.72 -1.74 23.87
CA VAL A 248 -13.57 -2.05 25.03
C VAL A 248 -13.23 -1.20 26.29
N GLY A 249 -12.37 -0.19 26.16
CA GLY A 249 -12.10 0.79 27.20
C GLY A 249 -11.09 0.40 28.27
N ILE A 250 -10.35 -0.71 28.13
CA ILE A 250 -9.33 -1.18 29.09
C ILE A 250 -7.89 -1.15 28.52
N GLY A 251 -7.73 -0.66 27.28
CA GLY A 251 -6.44 -0.59 26.62
C GLY A 251 -5.52 0.48 27.19
N PHE A 252 -4.23 0.33 26.94
CA PHE A 252 -3.22 1.37 27.19
C PHE A 252 -3.49 2.61 26.35
N LYS A 253 -3.81 2.44 25.07
CA LYS A 253 -4.33 3.49 24.19
C LYS A 253 -5.80 3.74 24.57
N LYS A 254 -6.18 5.01 24.73
CA LYS A 254 -7.55 5.36 25.04
C LYS A 254 -8.48 5.18 23.83
N MET A 255 -9.74 4.87 24.10
CA MET A 255 -10.74 4.66 23.04
C MET A 255 -10.84 5.85 22.05
N PRO A 256 -10.86 7.13 22.47
CA PRO A 256 -10.87 8.26 21.53
C PRO A 256 -9.67 8.27 20.57
N GLU A 257 -8.47 7.92 21.06
CA GLU A 257 -7.27 7.84 20.21
C GLU A 257 -7.42 6.74 19.14
N LEU A 258 -8.03 5.61 19.48
CA LEU A 258 -8.34 4.55 18.53
C LEU A 258 -9.38 5.00 17.49
N VAL A 259 -10.43 5.70 17.93
CA VAL A 259 -11.46 6.27 17.05
C VAL A 259 -10.85 7.23 16.04
N GLU A 260 -10.01 8.17 16.46
CA GLU A 260 -9.31 9.10 15.57
C GLU A 260 -8.46 8.37 14.52
N GLU A 261 -7.69 7.35 14.95
CA GLU A 261 -6.88 6.54 14.04
C GLU A 261 -7.72 5.78 13.00
N LEU A 262 -8.82 5.17 13.44
CA LEU A 262 -9.72 4.45 12.55
C LEU A 262 -10.47 5.41 11.63
N TRP A 263 -10.89 6.56 12.12
CA TRP A 263 -11.58 7.57 11.31
C TRP A 263 -10.66 8.10 10.21
N LYS A 264 -9.47 8.54 10.55
CA LYS A 264 -8.46 8.94 9.57
C LYS A 264 -8.18 7.85 8.53
N LYS A 265 -8.21 6.59 8.95
CA LYS A 265 -7.94 5.43 8.10
C LYS A 265 -9.08 5.12 7.14
N TYR A 266 -10.34 5.19 7.59
CA TYR A 266 -11.49 4.71 6.83
C TYR A 266 -12.34 5.82 6.21
N SER A 267 -12.24 7.03 6.71
CA SER A 267 -12.91 8.21 6.16
C SER A 267 -12.01 9.46 6.25
N PRO A 268 -10.85 9.46 5.59
CA PRO A 268 -9.88 10.55 5.68
C PRO A 268 -10.44 11.89 5.17
N GLN A 269 -11.43 11.85 4.27
CA GLN A 269 -12.07 13.03 3.71
C GLN A 269 -12.99 13.76 4.71
N THR A 270 -13.45 13.09 5.77
CA THR A 270 -14.30 13.68 6.82
C THR A 270 -13.57 13.85 8.15
N PHE A 271 -12.30 13.41 8.23
CA PHE A 271 -11.49 13.54 9.42
C PHE A 271 -10.82 14.91 9.46
N GLU A 272 -11.39 15.83 10.24
CA GLU A 272 -10.87 17.21 10.41
C GLU A 272 -9.83 17.32 11.54
N GLY A 273 -9.56 16.24 12.26
CA GLY A 273 -8.64 16.22 13.40
C GLY A 273 -7.21 15.87 13.02
N GLN A 274 -6.37 15.77 14.06
CA GLN A 274 -5.02 15.22 13.98
C GLN A 274 -4.89 14.10 15.01
N THR A 275 -4.39 12.93 14.58
CA THR A 275 -4.09 11.86 15.53
C THR A 275 -2.92 12.25 16.43
N LYS A 276 -2.78 11.56 17.55
CA LYS A 276 -1.65 11.77 18.46
C LYS A 276 -0.30 11.60 17.77
N ASP A 277 -0.19 10.64 16.85
CA ASP A 277 1.03 10.41 16.08
C ASP A 277 1.26 11.53 15.06
N ASP A 278 0.21 12.07 14.40
CA ASP A 278 0.35 13.22 13.49
C ASP A 278 0.88 14.47 14.22
N LYS A 279 0.31 14.76 15.38
CA LYS A 279 0.78 15.89 16.22
C LYS A 279 2.23 15.72 16.62
N ALA A 280 2.61 14.50 16.99
CA ALA A 280 3.99 14.20 17.34
C ALA A 280 4.94 14.37 16.16
N LEU A 281 4.57 13.88 14.98
CA LEU A 281 5.36 14.03 13.77
C LEU A 281 5.44 15.49 13.30
N GLU A 282 4.36 16.28 13.43
CA GLU A 282 4.38 17.71 13.12
C GLU A 282 5.39 18.44 14.02
N VAL A 283 5.32 18.20 15.34
CA VAL A 283 6.26 18.77 16.32
C VAL A 283 7.70 18.37 15.98
N ILE A 284 7.96 17.10 15.73
CA ILE A 284 9.30 16.61 15.42
C ILE A 284 9.79 17.17 14.07
N ASN A 285 8.93 17.32 13.09
CA ASN A 285 9.28 17.86 11.78
C ASN A 285 9.41 19.39 11.76
N SER A 286 9.12 20.08 12.84
CA SER A 286 9.23 21.54 12.95
C SER A 286 10.68 22.04 12.87
N SER A 287 11.68 21.20 13.14
CA SER A 287 13.09 21.56 13.05
C SER A 287 13.97 20.44 12.54
N GLU A 288 15.08 20.79 11.88
CA GLU A 288 16.08 19.80 11.41
C GLU A 288 16.78 19.07 12.58
N ALA A 289 16.88 19.71 13.74
CA ALA A 289 17.46 19.08 14.92
C ALA A 289 16.58 17.94 15.43
N THR A 290 15.27 18.16 15.54
CA THR A 290 14.32 17.14 16.01
C THR A 290 14.08 16.03 14.98
N LYS A 291 14.11 16.34 13.69
CA LYS A 291 14.11 15.31 12.62
C LYS A 291 15.29 14.35 12.74
N LYS A 292 16.50 14.87 12.99
CA LYS A 292 17.69 14.03 13.20
C LYS A 292 17.52 13.11 14.41
N ILE A 293 16.91 13.59 15.50
CA ILE A 293 16.61 12.78 16.68
C ILE A 293 15.68 11.61 16.33
N LEU A 294 14.65 11.85 15.51
CA LEU A 294 13.74 10.79 15.06
C LEU A 294 14.47 9.73 14.22
N VAL A 295 15.25 10.17 13.23
CA VAL A 295 16.03 9.26 12.38
C VAL A 295 17.01 8.43 13.23
N GLU A 296 17.63 9.05 14.25
CA GLU A 296 18.51 8.36 15.18
C GLU A 296 17.77 7.34 16.05
N ALA A 297 16.54 7.63 16.47
CA ALA A 297 15.69 6.70 17.22
C ALA A 297 15.21 5.53 16.35
N GLU A 298 14.78 5.80 15.12
CA GLU A 298 14.33 4.78 14.17
C GLU A 298 15.46 3.84 13.73
N GLY A 299 16.66 4.39 13.54
CA GLY A 299 17.85 3.65 13.16
C GLY A 299 18.52 2.90 14.32
N PHE A 300 18.14 3.15 15.57
CA PHE A 300 18.79 2.54 16.73
C PHE A 300 18.40 1.07 16.86
N LYS A 301 19.44 0.23 16.99
CA LYS A 301 19.32 -1.23 17.10
C LYS A 301 20.12 -1.71 18.30
N SER A 302 19.46 -2.23 19.31
CA SER A 302 20.07 -2.91 20.45
C SER A 302 19.14 -4.01 20.98
N ASP A 303 19.76 -5.11 21.39
CA ASP A 303 19.07 -6.23 22.06
C ASP A 303 18.98 -6.00 23.57
N SER A 304 19.76 -5.05 24.09
CA SER A 304 19.83 -4.73 25.52
C SER A 304 18.83 -3.66 25.92
N SER A 305 17.99 -3.96 26.89
CA SER A 305 17.08 -2.98 27.51
C SER A 305 17.84 -1.82 28.17
N THR A 306 19.05 -2.10 28.69
CA THR A 306 19.92 -1.08 29.27
C THR A 306 20.34 -0.05 28.22
N ASP A 307 20.79 -0.49 27.05
CA ASP A 307 21.21 0.39 25.96
C ASP A 307 20.03 1.22 25.44
N VAL A 308 18.86 0.60 25.30
CA VAL A 308 17.62 1.32 24.91
C VAL A 308 17.32 2.45 25.89
N ASN A 309 17.41 2.19 27.20
CA ASN A 309 17.18 3.20 28.21
C ASN A 309 18.24 4.30 28.25
N GLN A 310 19.51 3.95 27.99
CA GLN A 310 20.59 4.94 27.83
C GLN A 310 20.33 5.81 26.60
N LYS A 311 19.93 5.19 25.48
CA LYS A 311 19.59 5.90 24.24
C LYS A 311 18.43 6.87 24.47
N ILE A 312 17.36 6.46 25.16
CA ILE A 312 16.25 7.33 25.51
C ILE A 312 16.73 8.56 26.29
N ARG A 313 17.58 8.38 27.30
CA ARG A 313 18.13 9.50 28.07
C ARG A 313 18.95 10.45 27.22
N ALA A 314 19.80 9.92 26.34
CA ALA A 314 20.61 10.73 25.42
C ALA A 314 19.74 11.56 24.47
N LEU A 315 18.69 10.95 23.86
CA LEU A 315 17.79 11.65 22.96
C LEU A 315 16.89 12.64 23.70
N TYR A 316 16.49 12.34 24.94
CA TYR A 316 15.74 13.28 25.77
C TYR A 316 16.57 14.54 26.07
N HIS A 317 17.86 14.38 26.38
CA HIS A 317 18.77 15.50 26.57
C HIS A 317 18.90 16.34 25.29
N GLN A 318 18.96 15.71 24.10
CA GLN A 318 18.96 16.46 22.83
C GLN A 318 17.65 17.23 22.61
N ILE A 319 16.48 16.63 22.94
CA ILE A 319 15.17 17.30 22.85
C ILE A 319 15.12 18.51 23.83
N GLU A 320 15.63 18.38 25.03
CA GLU A 320 15.66 19.47 26.04
C GLU A 320 16.51 20.67 25.57
N HIS A 321 17.54 20.42 24.75
CA HIS A 321 18.37 21.46 24.15
C HIS A 321 17.87 21.93 22.77
N SER A 322 16.74 21.37 22.29
CA SER A 322 16.06 21.86 21.09
C SER A 322 15.29 23.14 21.38
N LYS A 323 14.89 23.85 20.32
CA LYS A 323 14.08 25.09 20.44
C LYS A 323 12.58 24.81 20.55
N LEU A 324 12.19 23.60 20.98
CA LEU A 324 10.77 23.25 21.16
C LEU A 324 10.21 23.92 22.43
N GLU A 325 8.92 24.25 22.38
CA GLU A 325 8.17 24.65 23.54
C GLU A 325 8.04 23.48 24.55
N PRO A 326 7.95 23.75 25.87
CA PRO A 326 7.87 22.69 26.88
C PRO A 326 6.80 21.63 26.64
N LYS A 327 5.63 22.03 26.15
CA LYS A 327 4.51 21.11 25.79
C LYS A 327 4.89 20.19 24.62
N ASP A 328 5.61 20.74 23.65
CA ASP A 328 6.01 20.02 22.43
C ASP A 328 7.18 19.07 22.72
N MET A 329 8.07 19.45 23.67
CA MET A 329 9.09 18.53 24.17
C MET A 329 8.50 17.26 24.80
N VAL A 330 7.39 17.38 25.53
CA VAL A 330 6.70 16.19 26.10
C VAL A 330 6.18 15.28 24.99
N VAL A 331 5.54 15.86 23.98
CA VAL A 331 5.01 15.13 22.81
C VAL A 331 6.14 14.41 22.05
N ALA A 332 7.24 15.13 21.78
CA ALA A 332 8.39 14.57 21.10
C ALA A 332 9.04 13.42 21.92
N LYS A 333 9.26 13.62 23.23
CA LYS A 333 9.81 12.60 24.12
C LYS A 333 8.94 11.34 24.17
N ASP A 334 7.62 11.48 24.25
CA ASP A 334 6.70 10.34 24.25
C ASP A 334 6.77 9.55 22.94
N HIS A 335 6.82 10.24 21.80
CA HIS A 335 6.93 9.58 20.49
C HIS A 335 8.28 8.85 20.32
N ILE A 336 9.39 9.50 20.66
CA ILE A 336 10.73 8.89 20.60
C ILE A 336 10.82 7.65 21.50
N ARG A 337 10.27 7.73 22.73
CA ARG A 337 10.21 6.56 23.62
C ARG A 337 9.36 5.43 23.04
N LYS A 338 8.19 5.74 22.49
CA LYS A 338 7.33 4.74 21.82
C LYS A 338 8.08 4.05 20.69
N THR A 339 8.77 4.81 19.83
CA THR A 339 9.56 4.29 18.71
C THR A 339 10.64 3.31 19.18
N LEU A 340 11.46 3.70 20.17
CA LEU A 340 12.54 2.86 20.69
C LEU A 340 12.01 1.61 21.37
N PHE A 341 10.92 1.68 22.13
CA PHE A 341 10.33 0.53 22.79
C PHE A 341 9.69 -0.44 21.79
N THR A 342 9.03 0.06 20.75
CA THR A 342 8.46 -0.77 19.68
C THR A 342 9.57 -1.51 18.93
N ASN A 343 10.62 -0.80 18.52
CA ASN A 343 11.75 -1.38 17.82
C ASN A 343 12.46 -2.46 18.66
N HIS A 344 12.64 -2.20 19.97
CA HIS A 344 13.22 -3.18 20.89
C HIS A 344 12.33 -4.43 21.02
N GLY A 345 11.01 -4.23 21.18
CA GLY A 345 10.04 -5.32 21.29
C GLY A 345 10.12 -6.26 20.09
N THR A 346 9.86 -5.72 18.89
CA THR A 346 9.82 -6.49 17.65
C THR A 346 11.16 -7.16 17.32
N ARG A 347 12.28 -6.45 17.54
CA ARG A 347 13.60 -6.99 17.25
C ARG A 347 13.97 -8.21 18.09
N ASN A 348 13.50 -8.26 19.33
CA ASN A 348 13.85 -9.33 20.28
C ASN A 348 12.84 -10.49 20.30
N GLU A 349 11.76 -10.44 19.51
CA GLU A 349 10.76 -11.52 19.45
C GLU A 349 11.38 -12.86 19.04
N ASP A 350 12.13 -12.86 17.92
CA ASP A 350 12.80 -14.07 17.41
C ASP A 350 13.82 -14.60 18.41
N LYS A 351 14.66 -13.72 18.96
CA LYS A 351 15.67 -14.10 19.96
C LYS A 351 15.05 -14.72 21.22
N THR A 352 13.94 -14.13 21.69
CA THR A 352 13.21 -14.67 22.84
C THR A 352 12.58 -16.02 22.53
N ALA A 353 12.07 -16.22 21.31
CA ALA A 353 11.56 -17.47 20.82
C ALA A 353 12.66 -18.54 20.70
N ASP A 354 13.80 -18.20 20.10
CA ASP A 354 14.94 -19.11 19.91
C ASP A 354 15.58 -19.58 21.21
N THR A 355 15.52 -18.75 22.25
CA THR A 355 16.03 -19.12 23.60
C THR A 355 15.00 -19.84 24.46
N ASP A 356 13.81 -20.09 23.95
CA ASP A 356 12.79 -20.87 24.67
C ASP A 356 13.05 -22.38 24.55
N SER A 357 12.79 -23.12 25.63
CA SER A 357 12.96 -24.58 25.67
C SER A 357 11.88 -25.35 24.93
N ALA A 358 10.78 -24.69 24.57
CA ALA A 358 9.66 -25.31 23.86
C ALA A 358 9.88 -25.29 22.35
N ASN A 359 9.23 -26.20 21.63
CA ASN A 359 9.21 -26.21 20.17
C ASN A 359 8.28 -25.11 19.65
N LEU A 360 8.81 -23.91 19.42
CA LEU A 360 8.09 -22.75 18.92
C LEU A 360 8.20 -22.64 17.40
N VAL A 361 7.07 -22.50 16.73
CA VAL A 361 6.97 -22.38 15.28
C VAL A 361 6.43 -21.01 14.92
N GLU A 362 7.01 -20.37 13.92
CA GLU A 362 6.50 -19.12 13.35
C GLU A 362 5.21 -19.37 12.57
N ASP A 363 4.26 -18.47 12.69
CA ASP A 363 2.99 -18.55 11.98
C ASP A 363 2.64 -17.17 11.38
N ASP A 364 2.83 -17.04 10.09
CA ASP A 364 2.56 -15.81 9.32
C ASP A 364 1.07 -15.61 8.98
N THR A 365 0.20 -16.48 9.47
CA THR A 365 -1.23 -16.44 9.18
C THR A 365 -1.89 -15.23 9.84
N PHE A 366 -2.66 -14.46 9.05
CA PHE A 366 -3.56 -13.44 9.59
C PHE A 366 -4.88 -14.08 9.99
N TYR A 367 -5.09 -14.18 11.28
CA TYR A 367 -6.34 -14.68 11.87
C TYR A 367 -7.39 -13.58 11.92
N LYS A 368 -8.67 -13.99 11.88
CA LYS A 368 -9.81 -13.07 11.77
C LYS A 368 -10.93 -13.49 12.70
N TYR A 369 -11.63 -12.49 13.24
CA TYR A 369 -12.85 -12.66 14.01
C TYR A 369 -13.87 -11.61 13.55
N ASP A 370 -15.02 -12.05 13.04
CA ASP A 370 -16.12 -11.18 12.64
C ASP A 370 -16.90 -10.75 13.88
N VAL A 371 -16.93 -9.44 14.15
CA VAL A 371 -17.64 -8.87 15.31
C VAL A 371 -19.11 -8.72 14.97
N CYS A 372 -19.43 -7.85 14.03
CA CYS A 372 -20.80 -7.55 13.60
C CYS A 372 -20.80 -6.97 12.17
N THR A 373 -21.99 -6.88 11.59
CA THR A 373 -22.23 -6.18 10.32
C THR A 373 -23.28 -5.09 10.54
N ILE A 374 -22.92 -3.84 10.24
CA ILE A 374 -23.77 -2.67 10.42
C ILE A 374 -23.95 -2.01 9.05
N GLU A 375 -25.19 -1.87 8.59
CA GLU A 375 -25.53 -1.27 7.29
C GLU A 375 -24.69 -1.81 6.11
N GLY A 376 -24.42 -3.13 6.13
CA GLY A 376 -23.61 -3.79 5.10
C GLY A 376 -22.10 -3.64 5.29
N THR A 377 -21.60 -2.99 6.32
CA THR A 377 -20.19 -2.89 6.67
C THR A 377 -19.80 -3.93 7.72
N LEU A 378 -18.87 -4.81 7.40
CA LEU A 378 -18.34 -5.84 8.33
C LEU A 378 -17.25 -5.23 9.22
N TYR A 379 -17.44 -5.31 10.52
CA TYR A 379 -16.41 -5.03 11.53
C TYR A 379 -15.68 -6.32 11.88
N GLN A 380 -14.39 -6.35 11.60
CA GLN A 380 -13.58 -7.55 11.73
C GLN A 380 -12.31 -7.27 12.53
N ILE A 381 -12.02 -8.11 13.51
CA ILE A 381 -10.74 -8.12 14.21
C ILE A 381 -9.76 -8.94 13.37
N VAL A 382 -8.55 -8.42 13.20
CA VAL A 382 -7.46 -9.11 12.47
C VAL A 382 -6.17 -9.02 13.27
N GLY A 383 -5.43 -10.11 13.32
CA GLY A 383 -4.12 -10.16 13.96
C GLY A 383 -3.28 -11.34 13.51
N ARG A 384 -1.98 -11.24 13.77
CA ARG A 384 -0.98 -12.29 13.59
C ARG A 384 -0.45 -12.65 14.98
N VAL A 385 -0.27 -13.93 15.24
CA VAL A 385 0.30 -14.43 16.49
C VAL A 385 1.83 -14.40 16.42
N ASP A 386 2.50 -14.28 17.56
CA ASP A 386 3.97 -14.26 17.57
C ASP A 386 4.53 -15.65 17.26
N ARG A 387 4.04 -16.69 17.95
CA ARG A 387 4.46 -18.09 17.75
C ARG A 387 3.34 -19.07 18.12
N ILE A 388 3.50 -20.29 17.62
CA ILE A 388 2.72 -21.47 18.06
C ILE A 388 3.68 -22.47 18.68
N GLN A 389 3.41 -22.94 19.89
CA GLN A 389 4.11 -24.04 20.53
C GLN A 389 3.45 -25.38 20.12
N LEU A 390 4.25 -26.30 19.61
CA LEU A 390 3.81 -27.67 19.31
C LEU A 390 4.11 -28.55 20.54
N ASN A 391 3.08 -29.06 21.19
CA ASN A 391 3.20 -29.87 22.36
C ASN A 391 3.46 -31.38 22.02
N GLU A 392 4.07 -32.12 22.92
CA GLU A 392 4.40 -33.55 22.71
C GLU A 392 3.15 -34.43 22.48
N ASP A 393 2.01 -34.04 23.03
CA ASP A 393 0.71 -34.73 22.86
C ASP A 393 0.01 -34.37 21.53
N GLY A 394 0.65 -33.59 20.66
CA GLY A 394 0.09 -33.12 19.38
C GLY A 394 -0.85 -31.92 19.50
N THR A 395 -1.11 -31.42 20.69
CA THR A 395 -1.87 -30.19 20.87
C THR A 395 -1.02 -28.96 20.56
N ARG A 396 -1.67 -27.80 20.37
CA ARG A 396 -1.01 -26.51 20.08
C ARG A 396 -1.32 -25.51 21.18
N THR A 397 -0.33 -24.72 21.54
CA THR A 397 -0.47 -23.58 22.47
C THR A 397 -0.05 -22.30 21.77
N LEU A 398 -0.87 -21.27 21.85
CA LEU A 398 -0.51 -19.93 21.37
C LEU A 398 0.61 -19.36 22.25
N VAL A 399 1.57 -18.65 21.63
CA VAL A 399 2.63 -17.95 22.37
C VAL A 399 2.62 -16.48 21.98
N GLU A 400 2.52 -15.62 22.98
CA GLU A 400 2.61 -14.17 22.87
C GLU A 400 3.86 -13.70 23.61
N ILE A 401 4.74 -12.95 22.94
CA ILE A 401 6.04 -12.52 23.47
C ILE A 401 6.03 -11.04 23.79
N LYS A 402 6.47 -10.67 24.99
CA LYS A 402 6.57 -9.29 25.46
C LYS A 402 7.97 -8.97 25.93
N ASN A 403 8.81 -8.43 25.04
CA ASN A 403 10.14 -7.94 25.38
C ASN A 403 10.03 -6.58 26.09
N ARG A 404 10.33 -6.56 27.37
CA ARG A 404 10.21 -5.38 28.23
C ARG A 404 11.47 -4.52 28.17
N ALA A 405 11.27 -3.22 28.04
CA ALA A 405 12.39 -2.28 28.00
C ALA A 405 12.83 -1.81 29.42
N ASN A 406 11.97 -1.92 30.44
CA ASN A 406 12.26 -1.39 31.78
C ASN A 406 12.34 -2.46 32.88
N LYS A 407 11.33 -3.31 32.98
CA LYS A 407 11.24 -4.38 34.00
C LYS A 407 10.14 -5.36 33.62
N LEU A 408 10.20 -6.57 34.17
CA LEU A 408 9.06 -7.49 34.14
C LEU A 408 7.87 -6.88 34.93
N PHE A 409 6.67 -7.07 34.41
CA PHE A 409 5.46 -6.67 35.16
C PHE A 409 5.15 -7.65 36.30
N GLY A 410 5.60 -8.88 36.19
CA GLY A 410 5.42 -9.92 37.20
C GLY A 410 3.98 -10.44 37.27
N ARG A 411 3.11 -9.99 36.37
CA ARG A 411 1.71 -10.41 36.23
C ARG A 411 1.22 -10.10 34.82
N VAL A 412 0.22 -10.82 34.34
CA VAL A 412 -0.50 -10.49 33.13
C VAL A 412 -1.35 -9.25 33.35
N ARG A 413 -1.24 -8.26 32.46
CA ARG A 413 -2.06 -7.04 32.49
C ARG A 413 -3.40 -7.33 31.78
N ASP A 414 -4.46 -6.62 32.18
CA ASP A 414 -5.81 -6.85 31.64
C ASP A 414 -5.86 -6.68 30.11
N TYR A 415 -5.17 -5.68 29.56
CA TYR A 415 -5.10 -5.45 28.12
C TYR A 415 -4.29 -6.54 27.38
N GLU A 416 -3.29 -7.13 28.01
CA GLU A 416 -2.50 -8.23 27.45
C GLU A 416 -3.28 -9.54 27.51
N ASN A 417 -3.97 -9.78 28.63
CA ASN A 417 -4.89 -10.90 28.75
C ASN A 417 -5.96 -10.85 27.66
N LEU A 418 -6.55 -9.67 27.42
CA LEU A 418 -7.56 -9.51 26.40
C LEU A 418 -6.99 -9.69 24.98
N GLN A 419 -5.75 -9.26 24.71
CA GLN A 419 -5.08 -9.57 23.45
C GLN A 419 -4.91 -11.09 23.27
N CYS A 420 -4.45 -11.81 24.27
CA CYS A 420 -4.34 -13.27 24.24
C CYS A 420 -5.71 -13.93 24.04
N GLN A 421 -6.74 -13.51 24.77
CA GLN A 421 -8.12 -14.00 24.59
C GLN A 421 -8.62 -13.74 23.17
N THR A 422 -8.31 -12.57 22.59
CA THR A 422 -8.69 -12.24 21.21
C THR A 422 -8.14 -13.27 20.23
N TYR A 423 -6.85 -13.60 20.32
CA TYR A 423 -6.24 -14.62 19.48
C TYR A 423 -6.82 -16.03 19.76
N LEU A 424 -7.04 -16.39 21.02
CA LEU A 424 -7.66 -17.65 21.37
C LEU A 424 -9.07 -17.82 20.77
N GLN A 425 -9.84 -16.74 20.66
CA GLN A 425 -11.16 -16.80 20.00
C GLN A 425 -11.07 -16.92 18.48
N MET A 426 -9.99 -16.42 17.87
CA MET A 426 -9.73 -16.59 16.44
C MET A 426 -9.29 -18.02 16.10
N LEU A 427 -8.57 -18.67 17.01
CA LEU A 427 -8.00 -20.02 16.88
C LEU A 427 -8.91 -21.04 17.54
N LYS A 428 -9.73 -21.75 16.74
CA LYS A 428 -10.77 -22.65 17.27
C LYS A 428 -10.24 -23.84 18.02
N ASP A 429 -9.08 -24.36 17.64
CA ASP A 429 -8.45 -25.58 18.12
C ASP A 429 -7.40 -25.34 19.22
N ILE A 430 -7.16 -24.10 19.63
CA ILE A 430 -6.22 -23.76 20.70
C ILE A 430 -6.98 -23.31 21.94
N GLN A 431 -6.63 -23.92 23.10
CA GLN A 431 -7.25 -23.66 24.39
C GLN A 431 -6.40 -22.78 25.31
N TYR A 432 -5.11 -22.73 25.08
CA TYR A 432 -4.17 -22.04 25.95
C TYR A 432 -3.30 -21.06 25.19
N CYS A 433 -3.02 -19.89 25.84
CA CYS A 433 -2.01 -18.94 25.42
C CYS A 433 -0.93 -18.85 26.49
N ARG A 434 0.31 -18.99 26.07
CA ARG A 434 1.48 -18.81 26.92
C ARG A 434 2.04 -17.40 26.65
N LEU A 435 1.81 -16.48 27.58
CA LEU A 435 2.40 -15.14 27.52
C LEU A 435 3.80 -15.16 28.14
N ILE A 436 4.81 -14.81 27.38
CA ILE A 436 6.21 -14.77 27.80
C ILE A 436 6.62 -13.31 28.00
N GLU A 437 7.05 -12.94 29.21
CA GLU A 437 7.74 -11.67 29.47
C GLU A 437 9.25 -11.92 29.51
N GLN A 438 10.01 -11.11 28.79
CA GLN A 438 11.48 -11.09 28.78
C GLN A 438 11.99 -9.68 29.13
N TYR A 439 12.91 -9.60 30.08
CA TYR A 439 13.64 -8.37 30.41
C TYR A 439 15.11 -8.71 30.66
N ASN A 440 16.01 -8.32 29.77
CA ASN A 440 17.39 -8.79 29.74
C ASN A 440 17.42 -10.33 29.82
N ASP A 441 18.10 -10.90 30.82
CA ASP A 441 18.22 -12.34 31.01
C ASP A 441 17.09 -12.95 31.86
N GLU A 442 16.17 -12.11 32.38
CA GLU A 442 15.04 -12.58 33.18
C GLU A 442 13.84 -12.90 32.29
N LYS A 443 13.29 -14.11 32.45
CA LYS A 443 12.11 -14.58 31.72
C LYS A 443 11.03 -15.06 32.70
N LYS A 444 9.76 -14.71 32.42
CA LYS A 444 8.58 -15.26 33.08
C LYS A 444 7.54 -15.65 32.04
N ALA A 445 6.87 -16.75 32.29
CA ALA A 445 5.76 -17.21 31.45
C ALA A 445 4.49 -17.39 32.25
N TYR A 446 3.37 -17.08 31.65
CA TYR A 446 2.04 -17.17 32.22
C TYR A 446 1.16 -17.99 31.28
N LEU A 447 0.44 -18.96 31.81
CA LEU A 447 -0.53 -19.73 31.03
C LEU A 447 -1.91 -19.09 31.18
N ILE A 448 -2.53 -18.76 30.07
CA ILE A 448 -3.85 -18.13 29.97
C ILE A 448 -4.78 -19.13 29.29
N GLU A 449 -5.83 -19.54 29.97
CA GLU A 449 -6.85 -20.40 29.41
C GLU A 449 -7.90 -19.59 28.63
N LYS A 450 -8.42 -20.18 27.56
CA LYS A 450 -9.46 -19.59 26.71
C LYS A 450 -10.77 -19.45 27.49
N ASP A 451 -11.25 -18.24 27.62
CA ASP A 451 -12.51 -17.90 28.30
C ASP A 451 -13.56 -17.46 27.28
N THR A 452 -14.24 -18.42 26.70
CA THR A 452 -15.29 -18.17 25.69
C THR A 452 -16.54 -17.55 26.30
N GLU A 453 -16.88 -17.88 27.54
CA GLU A 453 -18.05 -17.33 28.22
C GLU A 453 -17.89 -15.83 28.49
N LYS A 454 -16.77 -15.44 29.07
CA LYS A 454 -16.45 -14.04 29.30
C LYS A 454 -16.33 -13.27 27.99
N TRP A 455 -15.72 -13.89 26.97
CA TRP A 455 -15.63 -13.28 25.64
C TRP A 455 -17.01 -12.95 25.07
N LYS A 456 -17.93 -13.92 25.05
CA LYS A 456 -19.29 -13.75 24.51
C LYS A 456 -20.15 -12.78 25.32
N ASN A 457 -20.05 -12.84 26.63
CA ASN A 457 -21.00 -12.14 27.51
C ASN A 457 -20.52 -10.72 27.88
N GLU A 458 -19.21 -10.45 27.87
CA GLU A 458 -18.67 -9.16 28.29
C GLU A 458 -17.93 -8.41 27.16
N VAL A 459 -17.11 -9.13 26.35
CA VAL A 459 -16.23 -8.50 25.38
C VAL A 459 -16.96 -8.19 24.09
N VAL A 460 -17.67 -9.17 23.53
CA VAL A 460 -18.40 -9.01 22.26
C VAL A 460 -19.44 -7.88 22.36
N PRO A 461 -20.29 -7.76 23.38
CA PRO A 461 -21.25 -6.65 23.46
C PRO A 461 -20.58 -5.27 23.51
N LYS A 462 -19.42 -5.14 24.17
CA LYS A 462 -18.66 -3.90 24.21
C LYS A 462 -18.03 -3.56 22.84
N LEU A 463 -17.59 -4.59 22.10
CA LEU A 463 -17.09 -4.41 20.74
C LEU A 463 -18.19 -4.02 19.79
N GLU A 464 -19.36 -4.63 19.86
CA GLU A 464 -20.53 -4.27 19.06
C GLU A 464 -20.95 -2.82 19.30
N ASN A 465 -21.05 -2.42 20.58
CA ASN A 465 -21.36 -1.03 20.95
C ASN A 465 -20.29 -0.06 20.43
N PHE A 466 -18.99 -0.39 20.49
CA PHE A 466 -17.92 0.39 19.88
C PHE A 466 -18.12 0.52 18.37
N CYS A 467 -18.44 -0.59 17.68
CA CYS A 467 -18.66 -0.60 16.24
C CYS A 467 -19.87 0.25 15.84
N GLU A 468 -20.96 0.17 16.58
CA GLU A 468 -22.18 0.97 16.37
C GLU A 468 -21.89 2.46 16.53
N HIS A 469 -21.24 2.83 17.64
CA HIS A 469 -20.86 4.22 17.88
C HIS A 469 -19.93 4.76 16.79
N PHE A 470 -18.91 4.00 16.42
CA PHE A 470 -17.98 4.41 15.38
C PHE A 470 -18.66 4.50 13.99
N HIS A 471 -19.59 3.59 13.70
CA HIS A 471 -20.36 3.62 12.46
C HIS A 471 -21.26 4.86 12.37
N SER A 472 -21.95 5.20 13.46
CA SER A 472 -22.78 6.42 13.55
C SER A 472 -21.94 7.68 13.28
N MET A 473 -20.75 7.79 13.90
CA MET A 473 -19.84 8.92 13.67
C MET A 473 -19.42 9.04 12.20
N LEU A 474 -19.14 7.93 11.52
CA LEU A 474 -18.81 7.95 10.09
C LEU A 474 -19.99 8.36 9.21
N SER A 475 -21.22 7.95 9.58
CA SER A 475 -22.45 8.25 8.83
C SER A 475 -22.92 9.70 9.00
N GLU A 476 -22.73 10.28 10.17
CA GLU A 476 -23.07 11.69 10.45
C GLU A 476 -22.10 12.69 9.79
N SER A 477 -20.95 12.22 9.34
CA SER A 477 -19.90 13.04 8.75
C SER A 477 -19.98 13.10 7.21
N VAL A 478 -20.95 12.42 6.60
CA VAL A 478 -21.23 12.38 5.16
C VAL A 478 -22.42 13.27 4.85
#